data_6adc18ab7815634262a6387bee7da5ed
#
_entry.id   6adc18ab7815634262a6387bee7da5ed
#
_cell.length_a   1.000
_cell.length_b   1.000
_cell.length_c   1.000
_cell.angle_alpha   90.00
_cell.angle_beta   90.00
_cell.angle_gamma   90.00
#
_symmetry.space_group_name_H-M   'P 1'
#
loop_
_entity.id
_entity.type
_entity.pdbx_description
1 polymer ?
#
loop_
_entity_poly.entity_id
_entity_poly.type
_entity_poly.pdbx_seq_one_letter_code
_entity_poly.pdbx_strand_id
1 'polypeptide(L)' 'MLVVETIARIRREHFVKGKPIKEIARDLGISRNTIRKVLRSGETAFE' A
#
# COMPACT_ATOMS: atom_id res chain seq x y z
N MET A 1 -8.94 0.93 8.97
CA MET A 1 -7.71 0.36 9.55
C MET A 1 -7.11 -0.65 8.60
N LEU A 2 -5.80 -0.58 8.41
CA LEU A 2 -5.12 -1.50 7.51
C LEU A 2 -4.60 -2.70 8.29
N VAL A 3 -4.76 -3.87 7.69
CA VAL A 3 -4.19 -5.08 8.28
C VAL A 3 -2.84 -5.36 7.63
N VAL A 4 -2.05 -6.20 8.30
CA VAL A 4 -0.71 -6.52 7.81
C VAL A 4 -0.75 -7.07 6.39
N GLU A 5 -1.72 -7.89 6.09
CA GLU A 5 -1.83 -8.46 4.75
C GLU A 5 -2.04 -7.39 3.69
N THR A 6 -2.86 -6.41 3.99
CA THR A 6 -3.11 -5.33 3.05
C THR A 6 -1.85 -4.50 2.83
N ILE A 7 -1.12 -4.24 3.91
CA ILE A 7 0.11 -3.48 3.82
C ILE A 7 1.13 -4.24 2.97
N ALA A 8 1.27 -5.53 3.21
CA ALA A 8 2.19 -6.35 2.44
C ALA A 8 1.80 -6.37 0.97
N ARG A 9 0.51 -6.45 0.70
CA ARG A 9 0.02 -6.46 -0.67
C ARG A 9 0.34 -5.16 -1.40
N ILE A 10 0.13 -4.05 -0.72
CA ILE A 10 0.43 -2.74 -1.31
C ILE A 10 1.90 -2.66 -1.69
N ARG A 11 2.76 -3.07 -0.79
CA ARG A 11 4.19 -3.01 -1.05
C ARG A 11 4.59 -3.96 -2.18
N ARG A 12 4.01 -5.15 -2.18
CA ARG A 12 4.30 -6.12 -3.23
C ARG A 12 3.87 -5.60 -4.59
N GLU A 13 2.66 -5.06 -4.67
CA GLU A 13 2.17 -4.54 -5.94
C GLU A 13 3.05 -3.42 -6.45
N HIS A 14 3.50 -2.58 -5.55
CA HIS A 14 4.31 -1.45 -5.94
C HIS A 14 5.73 -1.85 -6.32
N PHE A 15 6.39 -2.64 -5.48
CA PHE A 15 7.81 -2.95 -5.70
C PHE A 15 8.03 -4.12 -6.65
N VAL A 16 7.16 -5.11 -6.62
CA VAL A 16 7.33 -6.29 -7.47
C VAL A 16 6.70 -6.08 -8.83
N LYS A 17 5.47 -5.63 -8.86
CA LYS A 17 4.74 -5.45 -10.11
C LYS A 17 4.93 -4.08 -10.72
N GLY A 18 5.48 -3.15 -9.97
CA GLY A 18 5.73 -1.81 -10.49
C GLY A 18 4.47 -1.00 -10.70
N LYS A 19 3.40 -1.32 -10.00
CA LYS A 19 2.16 -0.58 -10.17
C LYS A 19 2.25 0.79 -9.52
N PRO A 20 1.69 1.82 -10.14
CA PRO A 20 1.66 3.14 -9.54
C PRO A 20 0.68 3.18 -8.38
N ILE A 21 0.90 4.12 -7.48
CA ILE A 21 0.04 4.29 -6.31
C ILE A 21 -1.41 4.46 -6.75
N LYS A 22 -1.61 5.17 -7.83
CA LYS A 22 -2.94 5.43 -8.35
C LYS A 22 -3.71 4.14 -8.63
N GLU A 23 -3.04 3.18 -9.27
CA GLU A 23 -3.68 1.93 -9.61
C GLU A 23 -3.92 1.07 -8.37
N ILE A 24 -2.96 1.05 -7.47
CA ILE A 24 -3.09 0.27 -6.25
C ILE A 24 -4.26 0.81 -5.43
N ALA A 25 -4.37 2.12 -5.32
CA ALA A 25 -5.47 2.75 -4.61
C ALA A 25 -6.81 2.34 -5.20
N ARG A 26 -6.87 2.32 -6.52
CA ARG A 26 -8.10 1.97 -7.22
C ARG A 26 -8.45 0.50 -7.02
N ASP A 27 -7.46 -0.36 -7.14
CA ASP A 27 -7.69 -1.80 -7.03
C ASP A 27 -8.15 -2.19 -5.63
N LEU A 28 -7.55 -1.59 -4.62
CA LEU A 28 -7.84 -1.95 -3.24
C LEU A 28 -8.91 -1.06 -2.61
N GLY A 29 -9.32 -0.02 -3.31
CA GLY A 29 -10.32 0.89 -2.75
C GLY A 29 -9.77 1.69 -1.57
N ILE A 30 -8.49 1.98 -1.59
CA ILE A 30 -7.83 2.69 -0.50
C ILE A 30 -7.38 4.06 -1.00
N SER A 31 -7.38 5.03 -0.09
CA SER A 31 -6.95 6.38 -0.42
C SER A 31 -5.48 6.39 -0.85
N ARG A 32 -5.16 7.22 -1.83
CA ARG A 32 -3.77 7.34 -2.28
C ARG A 32 -2.86 7.80 -1.16
N ASN A 33 -3.36 8.68 -0.31
CA ASN A 33 -2.56 9.15 0.81
C ASN A 33 -2.17 8.01 1.74
N THR A 34 -3.11 7.10 1.97
CA THR A 34 -2.85 5.94 2.82
C THR A 34 -1.77 5.07 2.22
N ILE A 35 -1.84 4.84 0.91
CA ILE A 35 -0.85 4.02 0.24
C ILE A 35 0.53 4.68 0.30
N ARG A 36 0.58 5.99 0.10
CA ARG A 36 1.84 6.70 0.19
C ARG A 36 2.46 6.57 1.57
N LYS A 37 1.63 6.60 2.61
CA LYS A 37 2.13 6.43 3.97
C LYS A 37 2.69 5.04 4.17
N VAL A 38 1.99 4.04 3.66
CA VAL A 38 2.46 2.65 3.76
C VAL A 38 3.82 2.49 3.11
N LEU A 39 3.97 3.00 1.91
CA LEU A 39 5.21 2.85 1.18
C LEU A 39 6.32 3.68 1.79
N ARG A 40 5.98 4.85 2.29
CA ARG A 40 6.98 5.77 2.81
C ARG A 40 7.56 5.31 4.13
N SER A 41 6.71 4.81 5.02
CA SER A 41 7.18 4.41 6.34
C SER A 41 8.10 3.21 6.26
N GLY A 42 7.88 2.35 5.28
CA GLY A 42 8.69 1.16 5.14
C GLY A 42 8.47 0.16 6.25
N GLU A 43 7.49 0.40 7.10
CA GLU A 43 7.21 -0.47 8.21
C GLU A 43 5.93 -1.24 7.97
N THR A 44 5.86 -2.42 8.56
CA THR A 44 4.72 -3.27 8.38
C THR A 44 3.68 -3.12 9.49
N ALA A 45 4.05 -2.44 10.55
CA ALA A 45 3.16 -2.30 11.69
C ALA A 45 2.57 -0.90 11.73
N PHE A 46 1.27 -0.84 11.78
CA PHE A 46 0.52 0.41 11.96
C PHE A 46 -0.30 0.27 13.21
N GLU A 47 0.03 1.04 14.16
CA GLU A 47 -0.67 0.96 15.44
C GLU A 47 -1.83 1.91 15.47
#